data_bf5d4cdaae3d17211c3f1a681fac596a
#
_entry.id   bf5d4cdaae3d17211c3f1a681fac596a
#
_cell.length_a   1.000
_cell.length_b   1.000
_cell.length_c   1.000
_cell.angle_alpha   90.00
_cell.angle_beta   90.00
_cell.angle_gamma   90.00
#
_symmetry.space_group_name_H-M   'P 1'
#
loop_
_entity.id
_entity.type
_entity.pdbx_description
1 polymer ?
#
loop_
_entity_poly.entity_id
_entity_poly.type
_entity_poly.pdbx_seq_one_letter_code
_entity_poly.pdbx_strand_id
1 'polypeptide(L)'
;MIICIGNALVDSLTQIEESKINELSLNKARMTLVDKERSNFLLENMENPIYEAGGSAANTAYWISQLGGEVGFIGKISNDELGNQFQSSLKDSGLKDFTVFEEEDNQTGLCAIFITPDGERTMNTYLGAGEYLSVNDLNVDSIKDANILYMEGYLWDKPSSKEAFLHAAKLNKETGGMNAISLSDVFCVDMHRESFKDFIKSDIDYVFCNEDELNSLFELNNIDESIENFSNLFPNVKQLICTL
;
A
#
# COMPACT_ATOMS: atom_id res chain seq x y z
N MET A 1 2.60 -13.92 14.55
CA MET A 1 2.75 -12.49 14.15
C MET A 1 2.33 -12.31 12.71
N ILE A 2 1.77 -11.15 12.35
CA ILE A 2 1.53 -10.74 10.95
C ILE A 2 2.61 -9.74 10.57
N ILE A 3 3.14 -9.83 9.35
CA ILE A 3 4.05 -8.81 8.80
C ILE A 3 3.35 -8.17 7.61
N CYS A 4 3.27 -6.84 7.61
CA CYS A 4 2.76 -6.05 6.50
C CYS A 4 3.93 -5.40 5.76
N ILE A 5 3.95 -5.48 4.43
CA ILE A 5 4.95 -4.83 3.57
C ILE A 5 4.22 -3.86 2.63
N GLY A 6 4.66 -2.62 2.60
CA GLY A 6 4.06 -1.61 1.72
C GLY A 6 4.76 -0.26 1.75
N ASN A 7 4.15 0.70 1.06
CA ASN A 7 4.62 2.09 1.07
C ASN A 7 4.50 2.71 2.46
N ALA A 8 5.58 3.29 2.92
CA ALA A 8 5.62 4.13 4.10
C ALA A 8 5.34 5.58 3.69
N LEU A 9 4.13 6.05 3.92
CA LEU A 9 3.66 7.37 3.53
C LEU A 9 3.24 8.17 4.75
N VAL A 10 3.38 9.49 4.68
CA VAL A 10 2.71 10.39 5.62
C VAL A 10 1.53 11.03 4.90
N ASP A 11 0.34 10.87 5.46
CA ASP A 11 -0.87 11.54 4.99
C ASP A 11 -0.89 12.97 5.56
N SER A 12 -1.00 13.97 4.69
CA SER A 12 -1.20 15.38 5.05
C SER A 12 -2.61 15.77 4.66
N LEU A 13 -3.48 16.04 5.64
CA LEU A 13 -4.91 16.28 5.43
C LEU A 13 -5.25 17.74 5.66
N THR A 14 -6.00 18.35 4.75
CA THR A 14 -6.61 19.68 4.93
C THR A 14 -8.01 19.74 4.35
N GLN A 15 -8.85 20.60 4.92
CA GLN A 15 -10.17 20.94 4.36
C GLN A 15 -10.02 22.10 3.39
N ILE A 16 -10.70 22.02 2.25
CA ILE A 16 -10.70 23.08 1.23
C ILE A 16 -12.11 23.36 0.71
N GLU A 17 -12.31 24.57 0.20
CA GLU A 17 -13.51 24.91 -0.56
C GLU A 17 -13.50 24.24 -1.95
N GLU A 18 -14.69 23.95 -2.49
CA GLU A 18 -14.86 23.29 -3.80
C GLU A 18 -14.12 24.03 -4.94
N SER A 19 -14.05 25.37 -4.88
CA SER A 19 -13.34 26.19 -5.86
C SER A 19 -11.86 25.87 -5.97
N LYS A 20 -11.21 25.43 -4.86
CA LYS A 20 -9.78 25.09 -4.81
C LYS A 20 -9.45 23.86 -5.65
N ILE A 21 -10.38 22.93 -5.87
CA ILE A 21 -10.20 21.76 -6.74
C ILE A 21 -9.73 22.21 -8.13
N ASN A 22 -10.42 23.19 -8.73
CA ASN A 22 -10.05 23.71 -10.05
C ASN A 22 -8.80 24.60 -10.01
N GLU A 23 -8.67 25.45 -8.97
CA GLU A 23 -7.53 26.34 -8.80
C GLU A 23 -6.22 25.56 -8.70
N LEU A 24 -6.22 24.47 -7.92
CA LEU A 24 -5.07 23.59 -7.75
C LEU A 24 -4.98 22.49 -8.82
N SER A 25 -5.87 22.46 -9.79
CA SER A 25 -5.93 21.44 -10.86
C SER A 25 -5.92 20.01 -10.28
N LEU A 26 -6.81 19.74 -9.32
CA LEU A 26 -6.98 18.45 -8.68
C LEU A 26 -8.01 17.58 -9.41
N ASN A 27 -7.81 16.28 -9.37
CA ASN A 27 -8.79 15.29 -9.85
C ASN A 27 -9.68 14.86 -8.67
N LYS A 28 -10.82 15.56 -8.47
CA LYS A 28 -11.70 15.34 -7.32
C LYS A 28 -12.05 13.87 -7.11
N ALA A 29 -12.06 13.43 -5.84
CA ALA A 29 -12.46 12.11 -5.38
C ALA A 29 -11.60 10.96 -5.98
N ARG A 30 -10.35 11.26 -6.39
CA ARG A 30 -9.42 10.28 -6.95
C ARG A 30 -8.06 10.37 -6.30
N MET A 31 -7.32 9.25 -6.38
CA MET A 31 -5.89 9.23 -6.12
C MET A 31 -5.14 9.53 -7.43
N THR A 32 -4.14 10.40 -7.34
CA THR A 32 -3.26 10.77 -8.46
C THR A 32 -1.82 10.68 -7.98
N LEU A 33 -0.98 9.94 -8.70
CA LEU A 33 0.46 9.95 -8.46
C LEU A 33 1.05 11.26 -8.96
N VAL A 34 1.92 11.85 -8.14
CA VAL A 34 2.58 13.13 -8.44
C VAL A 34 4.09 13.01 -8.22
N ASP A 35 4.85 13.87 -8.91
CA ASP A 35 6.27 14.03 -8.65
C ASP A 35 6.55 14.90 -7.40
N LYS A 36 7.82 14.98 -7.02
CA LYS A 36 8.30 15.74 -5.86
C LYS A 36 7.94 17.23 -5.95
N GLU A 37 8.09 17.85 -7.13
CA GLU A 37 7.80 19.27 -7.33
C GLU A 37 6.31 19.56 -7.15
N ARG A 38 5.47 18.72 -7.73
CA ARG A 38 4.01 18.85 -7.57
C ARG A 38 3.57 18.60 -6.13
N SER A 39 4.16 17.63 -5.45
CA SER A 39 3.88 17.35 -4.03
C SER A 39 4.21 18.56 -3.16
N ASN A 40 5.40 19.14 -3.33
CA ASN A 40 5.82 20.33 -2.59
C ASN A 40 4.89 21.53 -2.87
N PHE A 41 4.53 21.77 -4.14
CA PHE A 41 3.57 22.80 -4.50
C PHE A 41 2.24 22.62 -3.79
N LEU A 42 1.73 21.40 -3.74
CA LEU A 42 0.45 21.11 -3.06
C LEU A 42 0.55 21.35 -1.56
N LEU A 43 1.64 20.93 -0.91
CA LEU A 43 1.87 21.19 0.52
C LEU A 43 1.88 22.67 0.85
N GLU A 44 2.55 23.51 0.03
CA GLU A 44 2.60 24.97 0.22
C GLU A 44 1.19 25.61 0.13
N ASN A 45 0.23 24.93 -0.50
CA ASN A 45 -1.15 25.39 -0.65
C ASN A 45 -2.12 24.75 0.35
N MET A 46 -1.62 23.96 1.31
CA MET A 46 -2.43 23.38 2.39
C MET A 46 -2.47 24.33 3.59
N GLU A 47 -3.67 24.62 4.08
CA GLU A 47 -3.88 25.45 5.28
C GLU A 47 -4.02 24.54 6.52
N ASN A 48 -3.15 24.73 7.51
CA ASN A 48 -3.15 23.98 8.77
C ASN A 48 -3.27 22.46 8.59
N PRO A 49 -2.39 21.83 7.82
CA PRO A 49 -2.47 20.39 7.56
C PRO A 49 -2.29 19.57 8.85
N ILE A 50 -3.03 18.47 8.92
CA ILE A 50 -2.86 17.43 9.94
C ILE A 50 -2.03 16.33 9.31
N TYR A 51 -0.98 15.88 10.00
CA TYR A 51 -0.10 14.83 9.52
C TYR A 51 -0.33 13.55 10.31
N GLU A 52 -0.53 12.43 9.60
CA GLU A 52 -0.72 11.10 10.17
C GLU A 52 0.11 10.07 9.39
N ALA A 53 0.49 8.98 10.03
CA ALA A 53 1.08 7.86 9.29
C ALA A 53 0.03 7.29 8.35
N GLY A 54 0.39 7.12 7.08
CA GLY A 54 -0.46 6.61 6.01
C GLY A 54 0.19 5.43 5.29
N GLY A 55 -0.40 5.06 4.16
CA GLY A 55 -0.03 3.86 3.40
C GLY A 55 -0.97 2.69 3.69
N SER A 56 -1.42 2.03 2.64
CA SER A 56 -2.45 0.98 2.70
C SER A 56 -2.06 -0.18 3.64
N ALA A 57 -0.84 -0.71 3.49
CA ALA A 57 -0.35 -1.78 4.35
C ALA A 57 -0.05 -1.30 5.78
N ALA A 58 0.42 -0.07 5.97
CA ALA A 58 0.66 0.51 7.29
C ALA A 58 -0.66 0.72 8.04
N ASN A 59 -1.70 1.21 7.36
CA ASN A 59 -3.05 1.32 7.93
C ASN A 59 -3.62 -0.05 8.31
N THR A 60 -3.39 -1.07 7.48
CA THR A 60 -3.77 -2.45 7.81
C THR A 60 -3.05 -2.92 9.08
N ALA A 61 -1.74 -2.71 9.18
CA ALA A 61 -0.95 -3.05 10.37
C ALA A 61 -1.45 -2.30 11.62
N TYR A 62 -1.73 -1.00 11.48
CA TYR A 62 -2.30 -0.20 12.56
C TYR A 62 -3.58 -0.82 13.14
N TRP A 63 -4.55 -1.13 12.28
CA TRP A 63 -5.81 -1.70 12.75
C TRP A 63 -5.67 -3.10 13.32
N ILE A 64 -4.76 -3.92 12.80
CA ILE A 64 -4.44 -5.23 13.40
C ILE A 64 -3.92 -5.03 14.84
N SER A 65 -3.03 -4.07 15.06
CA SER A 65 -2.52 -3.74 16.41
C SER A 65 -3.63 -3.26 17.34
N GLN A 66 -4.50 -2.34 16.87
CA GLN A 66 -5.62 -1.84 17.67
C GLN A 66 -6.62 -2.93 18.07
N LEU A 67 -6.75 -3.97 17.26
CA LEU A 67 -7.56 -5.16 17.55
C LEU A 67 -6.83 -6.19 18.45
N GLY A 68 -5.62 -5.86 18.92
CA GLY A 68 -4.83 -6.71 19.81
C GLY A 68 -4.00 -7.79 19.09
N GLY A 69 -3.85 -7.70 17.78
CA GLY A 69 -2.99 -8.58 17.00
C GLY A 69 -1.51 -8.21 17.10
N GLU A 70 -0.63 -9.21 17.10
CA GLU A 70 0.81 -8.99 17.00
C GLU A 70 1.20 -8.76 15.54
N VAL A 71 1.70 -7.54 15.23
CA VAL A 71 1.98 -7.12 13.85
C VAL A 71 3.24 -6.28 13.75
N GLY A 72 3.94 -6.41 12.63
CA GLY A 72 5.07 -5.56 12.25
C GLY A 72 4.89 -4.99 10.84
N PHE A 73 5.61 -3.91 10.56
CA PHE A 73 5.58 -3.23 9.28
C PHE A 73 6.98 -3.11 8.69
N ILE A 74 7.12 -3.50 7.42
CA ILE A 74 8.31 -3.31 6.60
C ILE A 74 7.98 -2.29 5.52
N GLY A 75 8.78 -1.24 5.43
CA GLY A 75 8.68 -0.20 4.41
C GLY A 75 9.97 0.61 4.36
N LYS A 76 10.04 1.56 3.43
CA LYS A 76 11.24 2.40 3.26
C LYS A 76 10.88 3.86 3.39
N ILE A 77 11.66 4.57 4.19
CA ILE A 77 11.50 6.00 4.51
C ILE A 77 12.84 6.72 4.30
N SER A 78 12.84 8.03 4.33
CA SER A 78 14.07 8.83 4.38
C SER A 78 14.37 9.31 5.80
N ASN A 79 15.62 9.69 6.05
CA ASN A 79 16.02 10.30 7.29
C ASN A 79 15.64 11.79 7.31
N ASP A 80 14.35 12.06 7.27
CA ASP A 80 13.75 13.39 7.26
C ASP A 80 12.66 13.52 8.35
N GLU A 81 12.03 14.69 8.45
CA GLU A 81 11.00 14.97 9.46
C GLU A 81 9.79 14.04 9.30
N LEU A 82 9.34 13.78 8.05
CA LEU A 82 8.22 12.90 7.76
C LEU A 82 8.53 11.45 8.11
N GLY A 83 9.74 10.96 7.80
CA GLY A 83 10.18 9.62 8.16
C GLY A 83 10.25 9.40 9.67
N ASN A 84 10.78 10.39 10.40
CA ASN A 84 10.78 10.34 11.86
C ASN A 84 9.37 10.35 12.45
N GLN A 85 8.45 11.13 11.89
CA GLN A 85 7.06 11.16 12.29
C GLN A 85 6.37 9.82 12.00
N PHE A 86 6.60 9.23 10.83
CA PHE A 86 6.06 7.91 10.48
C PHE A 86 6.51 6.84 11.49
N GLN A 87 7.81 6.75 11.79
CA GLN A 87 8.33 5.80 12.79
C GLN A 87 7.76 6.02 14.19
N SER A 88 7.60 7.29 14.61
CA SER A 88 6.99 7.60 15.90
C SER A 88 5.55 7.07 15.96
N SER A 89 4.77 7.29 14.90
CA SER A 89 3.39 6.81 14.82
C SER A 89 3.28 5.28 14.88
N LEU A 90 4.21 4.55 14.22
CA LEU A 90 4.25 3.10 14.33
C LEU A 90 4.50 2.64 15.78
N LYS A 91 5.49 3.23 16.46
CA LYS A 91 5.83 2.91 17.85
C LYS A 91 4.69 3.19 18.80
N ASP A 92 4.06 4.37 18.66
CA ASP A 92 2.93 4.77 19.49
C ASP A 92 1.71 3.86 19.32
N SER A 93 1.58 3.26 18.15
CA SER A 93 0.54 2.28 17.82
C SER A 93 0.86 0.84 18.27
N GLY A 94 2.05 0.61 18.86
CA GLY A 94 2.46 -0.71 19.33
C GLY A 94 2.89 -1.69 18.23
N LEU A 95 3.14 -1.20 17.01
CA LEU A 95 3.67 -2.03 15.94
C LEU A 95 5.17 -2.30 16.12
N LYS A 96 5.61 -3.47 15.65
CA LYS A 96 7.04 -3.74 15.46
C LYS A 96 7.50 -3.01 14.20
N ASP A 97 8.41 -2.06 14.38
CA ASP A 97 8.95 -1.24 13.31
C ASP A 97 10.16 -1.95 12.66
N PHE A 98 10.02 -2.29 11.39
CA PHE A 98 11.07 -2.84 10.52
C PHE A 98 11.31 -1.93 9.32
N THR A 99 11.02 -0.64 9.43
CA THR A 99 11.32 0.33 8.37
C THR A 99 12.82 0.51 8.23
N VAL A 100 13.25 0.75 6.99
CA VAL A 100 14.65 1.04 6.66
C VAL A 100 14.76 2.42 6.05
N PHE A 101 15.95 3.02 6.16
CA PHE A 101 16.23 4.32 5.58
C PHE A 101 16.74 4.18 4.13
N GLU A 102 16.24 5.06 3.25
CA GLU A 102 16.79 5.25 1.92
C GLU A 102 18.17 5.91 2.03
N GLU A 103 19.12 5.44 1.24
CA GLU A 103 20.49 5.95 1.21
C GLU A 103 20.67 7.13 0.22
N GLU A 104 19.78 7.23 -0.78
CA GLU A 104 19.79 8.31 -1.76
C GLU A 104 19.03 9.54 -1.25
N ASP A 105 19.17 10.69 -1.93
CA ASP A 105 18.53 11.97 -1.58
C ASP A 105 17.04 12.00 -2.02
N ASN A 106 16.28 10.99 -1.61
CA ASN A 106 14.84 10.93 -1.74
C ASN A 106 14.17 11.39 -0.44
N GLN A 107 12.97 11.95 -0.55
CA GLN A 107 12.15 12.28 0.62
C GLN A 107 11.25 11.09 0.99
N THR A 108 10.84 11.05 2.25
CA THR A 108 9.76 10.13 2.66
C THR A 108 8.50 10.40 1.85
N GLY A 109 7.79 9.35 1.50
CA GLY A 109 6.55 9.44 0.73
C GLY A 109 5.49 10.26 1.45
N LEU A 110 4.68 11.00 0.68
CA LEU A 110 3.65 11.88 1.20
C LEU A 110 2.39 11.81 0.34
N CYS A 111 1.24 11.75 0.98
CA CYS A 111 -0.06 11.89 0.34
C CYS A 111 -0.71 13.20 0.77
N ALA A 112 -0.82 14.17 -0.13
CA ALA A 112 -1.57 15.41 0.09
C ALA A 112 -3.06 15.15 -0.15
N ILE A 113 -3.86 15.19 0.92
CA ILE A 113 -5.29 14.86 0.94
C ILE A 113 -6.11 16.13 1.15
N PHE A 114 -6.88 16.48 0.16
CA PHE A 114 -7.80 17.61 0.17
C PHE A 114 -9.23 17.13 0.37
N ILE A 115 -9.88 17.61 1.43
CA ILE A 115 -11.24 17.19 1.82
C ILE A 115 -12.20 18.32 1.48
N THR A 116 -13.13 18.08 0.58
CA THR A 116 -14.18 19.04 0.20
C THR A 116 -15.38 18.97 1.16
N PRO A 117 -16.29 19.99 1.19
CA PRO A 117 -17.41 20.05 2.15
C PRO A 117 -18.40 18.88 2.03
N ASP A 118 -18.44 18.20 0.92
CA ASP A 118 -19.23 16.97 0.71
C ASP A 118 -18.59 15.71 1.32
N GLY A 119 -17.38 15.86 1.92
CA GLY A 119 -16.63 14.76 2.55
C GLY A 119 -15.75 13.97 1.59
N GLU A 120 -15.72 14.32 0.30
CA GLU A 120 -14.88 13.65 -0.69
C GLU A 120 -13.39 13.94 -0.45
N ARG A 121 -12.58 12.90 -0.61
CA ARG A 121 -11.12 12.97 -0.46
C ARG A 121 -10.45 12.95 -1.82
N THR A 122 -9.64 13.97 -2.09
CA THR A 122 -8.81 14.05 -3.29
C THR A 122 -7.36 13.87 -2.90
N MET A 123 -6.77 12.76 -3.31
CA MET A 123 -5.44 12.32 -2.89
C MET A 123 -4.41 12.56 -3.98
N ASN A 124 -3.26 13.11 -3.60
CA ASN A 124 -2.14 13.34 -4.51
C ASN A 124 -0.88 12.77 -3.84
N THR A 125 -0.41 11.65 -4.35
CA THR A 125 0.59 10.82 -3.69
C THR A 125 1.94 10.90 -4.38
N TYR A 126 2.94 11.37 -3.66
CA TYR A 126 4.35 11.21 -3.98
C TYR A 126 4.88 10.02 -3.19
N LEU A 127 5.33 8.96 -3.89
CA LEU A 127 5.74 7.71 -3.25
C LEU A 127 7.09 7.83 -2.53
N GLY A 128 7.97 8.72 -2.99
CA GLY A 128 9.25 9.01 -2.33
C GLY A 128 10.12 7.77 -2.15
N ALA A 129 10.76 7.68 -0.98
CA ALA A 129 11.64 6.57 -0.63
C ALA A 129 10.94 5.19 -0.69
N GLY A 130 9.62 5.14 -0.43
CA GLY A 130 8.85 3.91 -0.39
C GLY A 130 8.93 3.08 -1.66
N GLU A 131 8.95 3.74 -2.84
CA GLU A 131 8.99 3.04 -4.12
C GLU A 131 10.33 2.32 -4.41
N TYR A 132 11.39 2.61 -3.65
CA TYR A 132 12.72 2.02 -3.80
C TYR A 132 12.96 0.83 -2.85
N LEU A 133 11.91 0.27 -2.25
CA LEU A 133 12.03 -0.96 -1.46
C LEU A 133 12.67 -2.06 -2.32
N SER A 134 13.61 -2.80 -1.74
CA SER A 134 14.36 -3.84 -2.41
C SER A 134 14.51 -5.09 -1.54
N VAL A 135 15.06 -6.16 -2.10
CA VAL A 135 15.37 -7.40 -1.36
C VAL A 135 16.30 -7.14 -0.16
N ASN A 136 17.23 -6.19 -0.29
CA ASN A 136 18.18 -5.87 0.77
C ASN A 136 17.54 -5.17 1.97
N ASP A 137 16.37 -4.60 1.79
CA ASP A 137 15.61 -3.87 2.81
C ASP A 137 14.72 -4.79 3.67
N LEU A 138 14.60 -6.06 3.27
CA LEU A 138 13.73 -7.03 3.94
C LEU A 138 14.32 -7.51 5.25
N ASN A 139 13.54 -7.46 6.32
CA ASN A 139 13.89 -8.11 7.58
C ASN A 139 13.57 -9.60 7.48
N VAL A 140 14.57 -10.40 7.10
CA VAL A 140 14.44 -11.83 6.80
C VAL A 140 13.91 -12.62 7.99
N ASP A 141 14.38 -12.30 9.21
CA ASP A 141 13.98 -13.04 10.41
C ASP A 141 12.51 -12.80 10.73
N SER A 142 12.03 -11.55 10.65
CA SER A 142 10.63 -11.25 10.89
C SER A 142 9.70 -11.88 9.86
N ILE A 143 10.15 -11.97 8.60
CA ILE A 143 9.38 -12.62 7.52
C ILE A 143 9.28 -14.13 7.77
N LYS A 144 10.37 -14.77 8.15
CA LYS A 144 10.39 -16.22 8.46
C LYS A 144 9.55 -16.59 9.69
N ASP A 145 9.43 -15.67 10.64
CA ASP A 145 8.62 -15.85 11.85
C ASP A 145 7.14 -15.46 11.65
N ALA A 146 6.79 -14.94 10.48
CA ALA A 146 5.43 -14.50 10.21
C ALA A 146 4.48 -15.68 9.94
N ASN A 147 3.34 -15.70 10.63
CA ASN A 147 2.24 -16.59 10.27
C ASN A 147 1.55 -16.17 8.99
N ILE A 148 1.45 -14.83 8.79
CA ILE A 148 0.89 -14.22 7.58
C ILE A 148 1.80 -13.08 7.17
N LEU A 149 2.15 -13.06 5.88
CA LEU A 149 2.79 -11.94 5.22
C LEU A 149 1.74 -11.23 4.35
N TYR A 150 1.43 -9.97 4.66
CA TYR A 150 0.50 -9.15 3.91
C TYR A 150 1.24 -8.13 3.05
N MET A 151 0.90 -8.05 1.77
CA MET A 151 1.56 -7.20 0.77
C MET A 151 0.54 -6.33 0.04
N GLU A 152 0.89 -5.09 -0.24
CA GLU A 152 0.03 -4.18 -1.03
C GLU A 152 0.44 -4.12 -2.50
N GLY A 153 -0.53 -4.13 -3.41
CA GLY A 153 -0.29 -4.11 -4.85
C GLY A 153 0.37 -2.84 -5.38
N TYR A 154 0.31 -1.72 -4.67
CA TYR A 154 0.93 -0.47 -5.09
C TYR A 154 2.45 -0.56 -5.28
N LEU A 155 3.15 -1.41 -4.54
CA LEU A 155 4.59 -1.62 -4.71
C LEU A 155 4.96 -2.53 -5.88
N TRP A 156 3.98 -3.02 -6.65
CA TRP A 156 4.22 -3.91 -7.79
C TRP A 156 4.80 -3.21 -9.02
N ASP A 157 4.76 -1.87 -9.07
CA ASP A 157 5.15 -1.09 -10.22
C ASP A 157 6.68 -1.10 -10.47
N LYS A 158 7.48 -1.00 -9.40
CA LYS A 158 8.94 -1.01 -9.54
C LYS A 158 9.52 -2.42 -9.55
N PRO A 159 10.44 -2.72 -10.46
CA PRO A 159 11.07 -4.05 -10.55
C PRO A 159 11.72 -4.49 -9.23
N SER A 160 12.40 -3.58 -8.51
CA SER A 160 13.07 -3.88 -7.23
C SER A 160 12.06 -4.28 -6.14
N SER A 161 10.95 -3.54 -6.01
CA SER A 161 9.92 -3.79 -5.03
C SER A 161 9.13 -5.06 -5.34
N LYS A 162 8.87 -5.29 -6.63
CA LYS A 162 8.28 -6.56 -7.10
C LYS A 162 9.17 -7.76 -6.75
N GLU A 163 10.49 -7.65 -7.00
CA GLU A 163 11.45 -8.69 -6.64
C GLU A 163 11.49 -8.92 -5.12
N ALA A 164 11.42 -7.85 -4.33
CA ALA A 164 11.32 -7.94 -2.88
C ALA A 164 10.07 -8.72 -2.44
N PHE A 165 8.91 -8.47 -3.03
CA PHE A 165 7.68 -9.20 -2.72
C PHE A 165 7.78 -10.69 -3.06
N LEU A 166 8.26 -11.02 -4.26
CA LEU A 166 8.46 -12.41 -4.69
C LEU A 166 9.42 -13.14 -3.73
N HIS A 167 10.51 -12.46 -3.33
CA HIS A 167 11.47 -13.03 -2.40
C HIS A 167 10.88 -13.22 -0.99
N ALA A 168 10.19 -12.21 -0.46
CA ALA A 168 9.55 -12.27 0.85
C ALA A 168 8.48 -13.36 0.92
N ALA A 169 7.63 -13.47 -0.10
CA ALA A 169 6.60 -14.50 -0.17
C ALA A 169 7.19 -15.92 -0.16
N LYS A 170 8.28 -16.13 -0.90
CA LYS A 170 8.98 -17.41 -0.92
C LYS A 170 9.58 -17.75 0.44
N LEU A 171 10.28 -16.79 1.09
CA LEU A 171 10.86 -16.97 2.41
C LEU A 171 9.81 -17.36 3.46
N ASN A 172 8.65 -16.69 3.45
CA ASN A 172 7.58 -16.98 4.39
C ASN A 172 6.98 -18.38 4.16
N LYS A 173 6.80 -18.80 2.89
CA LYS A 173 6.33 -20.15 2.56
C LYS A 173 7.32 -21.26 2.96
N GLU A 174 8.61 -21.02 2.83
CA GLU A 174 9.64 -21.99 3.23
C GLU A 174 9.57 -22.35 4.74
N THR A 175 9.04 -21.45 5.56
CA THR A 175 8.83 -21.67 7.00
C THR A 175 7.40 -22.07 7.38
N GLY A 176 6.53 -22.26 6.38
CA GLY A 176 5.14 -22.70 6.58
C GLY A 176 4.15 -21.57 6.85
N GLY A 177 4.55 -20.32 6.64
CA GLY A 177 3.66 -19.16 6.71
C GLY A 177 2.74 -19.04 5.48
N MET A 178 1.79 -18.12 5.56
CA MET A 178 0.79 -17.83 4.52
C MET A 178 1.01 -16.43 3.97
N ASN A 179 0.72 -16.26 2.68
CA ASN A 179 0.86 -14.97 2.00
C ASN A 179 -0.51 -14.39 1.63
N ALA A 180 -0.65 -13.11 1.86
CA ALA A 180 -1.81 -12.31 1.51
C ALA A 180 -1.40 -11.14 0.62
N ILE A 181 -2.22 -10.81 -0.37
CA ILE A 181 -2.03 -9.63 -1.21
C ILE A 181 -3.32 -8.83 -1.31
N SER A 182 -3.22 -7.50 -1.28
CA SER A 182 -4.26 -6.60 -1.78
C SER A 182 -3.95 -6.23 -3.22
N LEU A 183 -4.95 -6.23 -4.10
CA LEU A 183 -4.80 -5.74 -5.48
C LEU A 183 -4.66 -4.20 -5.52
N SER A 184 -5.13 -3.52 -4.49
CA SER A 184 -4.93 -2.12 -4.14
C SER A 184 -5.65 -1.08 -4.98
N ASP A 185 -5.63 -1.18 -6.31
CA ASP A 185 -6.31 -0.25 -7.21
C ASP A 185 -6.44 -0.86 -8.62
N VAL A 186 -7.48 -0.47 -9.35
CA VAL A 186 -7.73 -0.90 -10.73
C VAL A 186 -6.55 -0.60 -11.64
N PHE A 187 -5.91 0.56 -11.48
CA PHE A 187 -4.75 0.90 -12.33
C PHE A 187 -3.56 -0.04 -12.10
N CYS A 188 -3.34 -0.51 -10.86
CA CYS A 188 -2.30 -1.50 -10.57
C CYS A 188 -2.60 -2.83 -11.29
N VAL A 189 -3.87 -3.24 -11.24
CA VAL A 189 -4.33 -4.46 -11.91
C VAL A 189 -4.18 -4.35 -13.42
N ASP A 190 -4.62 -3.23 -14.01
CA ASP A 190 -4.54 -3.00 -15.46
C ASP A 190 -3.11 -3.02 -15.99
N MET A 191 -2.18 -2.40 -15.24
CA MET A 191 -0.76 -2.35 -15.63
C MET A 191 -0.07 -3.70 -15.46
N HIS A 192 -0.47 -4.52 -14.49
CA HIS A 192 0.29 -5.69 -14.06
C HIS A 192 -0.50 -6.99 -14.03
N ARG A 193 -1.63 -7.06 -14.74
CA ARG A 193 -2.63 -8.14 -14.70
C ARG A 193 -2.04 -9.55 -14.73
N GLU A 194 -1.29 -9.88 -15.76
CA GLU A 194 -0.72 -11.22 -15.90
C GLU A 194 0.31 -11.54 -14.82
N SER A 195 1.08 -10.54 -14.41
CA SER A 195 2.05 -10.68 -13.34
C SER A 195 1.40 -10.90 -11.97
N PHE A 196 0.26 -10.25 -11.70
CA PHE A 196 -0.56 -10.54 -10.51
C PHE A 196 -1.14 -11.96 -10.56
N LYS A 197 -1.68 -12.37 -11.72
CA LYS A 197 -2.20 -13.74 -11.89
C LYS A 197 -1.13 -14.79 -11.63
N ASP A 198 0.08 -14.60 -12.16
CA ASP A 198 1.19 -15.52 -11.94
C ASP A 198 1.56 -15.60 -10.45
N PHE A 199 1.66 -14.46 -9.78
CA PHE A 199 2.00 -14.40 -8.36
C PHE A 199 0.91 -15.00 -7.47
N ILE A 200 -0.36 -14.68 -7.73
CA ILE A 200 -1.50 -15.27 -7.01
C ILE A 200 -1.47 -16.79 -7.14
N LYS A 201 -1.23 -17.29 -8.34
CA LYS A 201 -1.21 -18.73 -8.61
C LYS A 201 -0.08 -19.48 -7.90
N SER A 202 1.11 -18.84 -7.78
CA SER A 202 2.31 -19.50 -7.25
C SER A 202 2.43 -19.38 -5.73
N ASP A 203 2.14 -18.20 -5.18
CA ASP A 203 2.63 -17.87 -3.84
C ASP A 203 1.55 -17.35 -2.87
N ILE A 204 0.35 -17.01 -3.32
CA ILE A 204 -0.66 -16.34 -2.51
C ILE A 204 -1.72 -17.30 -1.96
N ASP A 205 -2.03 -17.13 -0.67
CA ASP A 205 -3.08 -17.87 0.04
C ASP A 205 -4.37 -17.05 0.22
N TYR A 206 -4.25 -15.71 0.34
CA TYR A 206 -5.38 -14.79 0.56
C TYR A 206 -5.29 -13.61 -0.40
N VAL A 207 -6.40 -13.30 -1.08
CA VAL A 207 -6.48 -12.12 -1.97
C VAL A 207 -7.54 -11.19 -1.45
N PHE A 208 -7.18 -9.91 -1.32
CA PHE A 208 -8.06 -8.80 -0.95
C PHE A 208 -8.24 -7.89 -2.17
N CYS A 209 -9.47 -7.57 -2.50
CA CYS A 209 -9.80 -6.66 -3.60
C CYS A 209 -11.20 -6.05 -3.39
N ASN A 210 -11.54 -5.06 -4.20
CA ASN A 210 -12.91 -4.64 -4.41
C ASN A 210 -13.47 -5.25 -5.71
N GLU A 211 -14.76 -4.98 -5.99
CA GLU A 211 -15.44 -5.47 -7.19
C GLU A 211 -14.74 -5.01 -8.47
N ASP A 212 -14.37 -3.72 -8.56
CA ASP A 212 -13.75 -3.15 -9.75
C ASP A 212 -12.37 -3.74 -10.02
N GLU A 213 -11.57 -3.97 -8.99
CA GLU A 213 -10.26 -4.61 -9.08
C GLU A 213 -10.38 -6.07 -9.54
N LEU A 214 -11.36 -6.81 -9.00
CA LEU A 214 -11.57 -8.19 -9.42
C LEU A 214 -12.07 -8.29 -10.86
N ASN A 215 -13.01 -7.42 -11.23
CA ASN A 215 -13.50 -7.32 -12.59
C ASN A 215 -12.38 -6.94 -13.59
N SER A 216 -11.51 -5.99 -13.21
CA SER A 216 -10.34 -5.63 -13.99
C SER A 216 -9.36 -6.82 -14.15
N LEU A 217 -9.15 -7.61 -13.11
CA LEU A 217 -8.23 -8.76 -13.16
C LEU A 217 -8.63 -9.77 -14.26
N PHE A 218 -9.92 -9.90 -14.53
CA PHE A 218 -10.45 -10.81 -15.56
C PHE A 218 -10.97 -10.11 -16.83
N GLU A 219 -10.89 -8.76 -16.88
CA GLU A 219 -11.43 -7.95 -18.00
C GLU A 219 -12.94 -8.19 -18.19
N LEU A 220 -13.67 -8.30 -17.08
CA LEU A 220 -15.12 -8.54 -17.02
C LEU A 220 -15.83 -7.35 -16.39
N ASN A 221 -17.16 -7.34 -16.50
CA ASN A 221 -18.04 -6.34 -15.88
C ASN A 221 -19.15 -7.01 -15.06
N ASN A 222 -18.89 -8.20 -14.54
CA ASN A 222 -19.84 -8.98 -13.78
C ASN A 222 -19.09 -9.69 -12.65
N ILE A 223 -19.43 -9.35 -11.41
CA ILE A 223 -18.74 -9.87 -10.23
C ILE A 223 -18.89 -11.38 -10.07
N ASP A 224 -20.06 -11.95 -10.39
CA ASP A 224 -20.28 -13.38 -10.26
C ASP A 224 -19.39 -14.17 -11.23
N GLU A 225 -19.27 -13.70 -12.48
CA GLU A 225 -18.36 -14.30 -13.48
C GLU A 225 -16.90 -14.13 -13.06
N SER A 226 -16.53 -12.99 -12.48
CA SER A 226 -15.17 -12.73 -12.00
C SER A 226 -14.80 -13.66 -10.84
N ILE A 227 -15.72 -13.90 -9.90
CA ILE A 227 -15.54 -14.85 -8.79
C ILE A 227 -15.43 -16.29 -9.31
N GLU A 228 -16.23 -16.68 -10.28
CA GLU A 228 -16.15 -18.01 -10.89
C GLU A 228 -14.81 -18.22 -11.60
N ASN A 229 -14.36 -17.24 -12.40
CA ASN A 229 -13.06 -17.27 -13.06
C ASN A 229 -11.90 -17.31 -12.06
N PHE A 230 -12.00 -16.53 -10.97
CA PHE A 230 -11.00 -16.54 -9.91
C PHE A 230 -10.88 -17.93 -9.28
N SER A 231 -12.00 -18.55 -8.91
CA SER A 231 -12.04 -19.86 -8.29
C SER A 231 -11.48 -20.97 -9.21
N ASN A 232 -11.76 -20.87 -10.51
CA ASN A 232 -11.25 -21.82 -11.51
C ASN A 232 -9.74 -21.65 -11.76
N LEU A 233 -9.24 -20.40 -11.81
CA LEU A 233 -7.84 -20.12 -12.13
C LEU A 233 -6.91 -20.31 -10.93
N PHE A 234 -7.42 -20.07 -9.70
CA PHE A 234 -6.62 -20.07 -8.47
C PHE A 234 -7.16 -21.07 -7.41
N PRO A 235 -7.25 -22.39 -7.75
CA PRO A 235 -7.83 -23.38 -6.84
C PRO A 235 -7.03 -23.56 -5.53
N ASN A 236 -5.79 -23.08 -5.46
CA ASN A 236 -4.93 -23.17 -4.28
C ASN A 236 -5.08 -21.95 -3.34
N VAL A 237 -5.72 -20.87 -3.78
CA VAL A 237 -6.03 -19.72 -2.92
C VAL A 237 -7.08 -20.15 -1.89
N LYS A 238 -6.77 -19.91 -0.62
CA LYS A 238 -7.64 -20.33 0.48
C LYS A 238 -8.89 -19.46 0.59
N GLN A 239 -8.74 -18.16 0.34
CA GLN A 239 -9.85 -17.23 0.45
C GLN A 239 -9.65 -16.00 -0.44
N LEU A 240 -10.69 -15.61 -1.14
CA LEU A 240 -10.89 -14.31 -1.76
C LEU A 240 -11.76 -13.46 -0.84
N ILE A 241 -11.31 -12.27 -0.51
CA ILE A 241 -12.05 -11.26 0.24
C ILE A 241 -12.30 -10.09 -0.72
N CYS A 242 -13.54 -10.00 -1.20
CA CYS A 242 -13.96 -8.97 -2.15
C CYS A 242 -15.00 -8.05 -1.48
N THR A 243 -14.73 -6.74 -1.45
CA THR A 243 -15.70 -5.74 -1.03
C THR A 243 -16.54 -5.30 -2.23
N LEU A 244 -17.85 -5.07 -2.01
CA LEU A 244 -18.82 -4.66 -3.03
C LEU A 244 -19.13 -3.17 -2.90
#